data_1bccd33eb77166206bf99677a359c827
#
_entry.id   1bccd33eb77166206bf99677a359c827
#
_cell.length_a   1.000
_cell.length_b   1.000
_cell.length_c   1.000
_cell.angle_alpha   90.00
_cell.angle_beta   90.00
_cell.angle_gamma   90.00
#
_symmetry.space_group_name_H-M   'P 1'
#
loop_
_entity.id
_entity.type
_entity.pdbx_description
1 polymer ?
#
loop_
_entity_poly.entity_id
_entity_poly.type
_entity_poly.pdbx_seq_one_letter_code
_entity_poly.pdbx_strand_id
1 'polypeptide(L)'
;MANLYKINMSVLNQKTIKNKIKFEGIGLHSGKKVLMTLFPAPPNTGIIFKRSDLKVNNLIYPNVFNVSSASYCTKISNEYGVTVSTVEHLMAALCGLGIDNLLIDLDSEELPIMDGSAKNFVESLENSGFQISDQPIRIIKINKKVTYSQGEKFITFEPNKISLEIDFEIKYKQCSILNQRNKKNIYMDDLSDMYNSRTFCLFEDVEKLKKIGLAQGGSLDNAIVLKGNEILNSEKLRNKYEFVNHKILDCLGDIYLAGYRIVGKITSSQGGHNVTNLGLRELLSNNDNFSIIELKEKNIPHSFLIKNTLKSSA
;
A
#
# COMPACT_ATOMS: atom_id res chain seq x y z
N MET A 1 38.47 4.59 -20.74
CA MET A 1 37.42 5.57 -21.00
C MET A 1 36.24 5.18 -20.12
N ALA A 2 36.09 5.85 -18.98
CA ALA A 2 35.02 5.58 -18.01
C ALA A 2 33.76 6.26 -18.51
N ASN A 3 32.80 5.48 -18.99
CA ASN A 3 31.42 5.96 -19.16
C ASN A 3 30.82 6.16 -17.76
N LEU A 4 30.94 7.38 -17.29
CA LEU A 4 30.20 7.86 -16.11
C LEU A 4 28.70 7.78 -16.45
N TYR A 5 28.03 6.73 -15.96
CA TYR A 5 26.58 6.73 -15.87
C TYR A 5 26.19 7.96 -15.05
N LYS A 6 25.61 8.97 -15.70
CA LYS A 6 24.94 10.07 -15.00
C LYS A 6 23.78 9.43 -14.25
N ILE A 7 23.99 9.13 -12.97
CA ILE A 7 22.94 8.71 -12.05
C ILE A 7 21.93 9.84 -12.07
N ASN A 8 20.70 9.53 -12.45
CA ASN A 8 19.64 10.52 -12.33
C ASN A 8 19.35 10.71 -10.84
N MET A 9 19.93 11.75 -10.23
CA MET A 9 19.84 12.09 -8.80
C MET A 9 18.38 12.09 -8.29
N SER A 10 17.42 12.27 -9.20
CA SER A 10 15.99 12.27 -8.89
C SER A 10 15.47 10.99 -8.25
N VAL A 11 16.17 9.85 -8.42
CA VAL A 11 15.76 8.54 -7.85
C VAL A 11 16.08 8.44 -6.38
N LEU A 12 17.05 9.19 -5.92
CA LEU A 12 17.60 9.13 -4.56
C LEU A 12 17.03 10.19 -3.66
N ASN A 13 16.27 11.11 -4.22
CA ASN A 13 15.69 12.23 -3.52
C ASN A 13 14.21 12.02 -3.26
N GLN A 14 13.77 12.60 -2.14
CA GLN A 14 12.37 12.54 -1.74
C GLN A 14 11.46 13.19 -2.77
N LYS A 15 10.27 12.63 -2.92
CA LYS A 15 9.30 12.98 -3.93
C LYS A 15 7.96 13.36 -3.30
N THR A 16 7.31 14.37 -3.87
CA THR A 16 5.91 14.72 -3.65
C THR A 16 5.20 14.91 -4.99
N ILE A 17 3.88 15.10 -4.98
CA ILE A 17 3.10 15.47 -6.18
C ILE A 17 3.36 16.93 -6.56
N LYS A 18 3.23 17.24 -7.86
CA LYS A 18 3.41 18.61 -8.35
C LYS A 18 2.15 19.46 -8.17
N ASN A 19 0.98 18.89 -8.45
CA ASN A 19 -0.31 19.55 -8.39
C ASN A 19 -1.23 18.82 -7.41
N LYS A 20 -2.13 19.57 -6.75
CA LYS A 20 -3.18 18.97 -5.91
C LYS A 20 -4.11 18.07 -6.72
N ILE A 21 -4.59 17.00 -6.10
CA ILE A 21 -5.52 16.04 -6.69
C ILE A 21 -6.75 15.95 -5.80
N LYS A 22 -7.94 15.84 -6.41
CA LYS A 22 -9.20 15.61 -5.70
C LYS A 22 -9.78 14.26 -6.08
N PHE A 23 -10.32 13.57 -5.10
CA PHE A 23 -11.11 12.34 -5.25
C PHE A 23 -12.46 12.54 -4.56
N GLU A 24 -13.52 12.16 -5.26
CA GLU A 24 -14.87 12.07 -4.70
C GLU A 24 -15.33 10.63 -4.81
N GLY A 25 -15.91 10.09 -3.76
CA GLY A 25 -16.36 8.70 -3.75
C GLY A 25 -17.14 8.36 -2.48
N ILE A 26 -17.17 7.08 -2.17
CA ILE A 26 -17.80 6.53 -0.96
C ILE A 26 -16.82 5.65 -0.21
N GLY A 27 -16.93 5.62 1.11
CA GLY A 27 -16.22 4.64 1.95
C GLY A 27 -16.82 3.25 1.74
N LEU A 28 -15.96 2.24 1.57
CA LEU A 28 -16.40 0.85 1.38
C LEU A 28 -17.23 0.34 2.56
N HIS A 29 -16.73 0.60 3.77
CA HIS A 29 -17.34 0.09 4.98
C HIS A 29 -18.42 1.03 5.55
N SER A 30 -18.15 2.32 5.55
CA SER A 30 -19.08 3.32 6.10
C SER A 30 -20.26 3.66 5.18
N GLY A 31 -20.09 3.51 3.86
CA GLY A 31 -21.06 3.97 2.85
C GLY A 31 -21.22 5.48 2.77
N LYS A 32 -20.43 6.24 3.54
CA LYS A 32 -20.47 7.70 3.54
C LYS A 32 -19.78 8.28 2.31
N LYS A 33 -20.32 9.37 1.79
CA LYS A 33 -19.61 10.17 0.79
C LYS A 33 -18.36 10.75 1.41
N VAL A 34 -17.29 10.82 0.63
CA VAL A 34 -16.02 11.39 1.05
C VAL A 34 -15.40 12.21 -0.08
N LEU A 35 -14.96 13.40 0.27
CA LEU A 35 -14.10 14.25 -0.53
C LEU A 35 -12.69 14.18 0.06
N MET A 36 -11.76 13.67 -0.72
CA MET A 36 -10.35 13.59 -0.36
C MET A 36 -9.51 14.45 -1.29
N THR A 37 -8.65 15.30 -0.73
CA THR A 37 -7.72 16.13 -1.51
C THR A 37 -6.29 15.83 -1.09
N LEU A 38 -5.45 15.50 -2.06
CA LEU A 38 -4.02 15.33 -1.87
C LEU A 38 -3.31 16.65 -2.17
N PHE A 39 -2.45 17.10 -1.27
CA PHE A 39 -1.63 18.29 -1.42
C PHE A 39 -0.14 17.93 -1.41
N PRO A 40 0.69 18.57 -2.23
CA PRO A 40 2.14 18.45 -2.10
C PRO A 40 2.58 18.88 -0.71
N ALA A 41 3.59 18.20 -0.18
CA ALA A 41 4.16 18.51 1.13
C ALA A 41 5.68 18.71 1.02
N PRO A 42 6.28 19.55 1.87
CA PRO A 42 7.73 19.77 1.92
C PRO A 42 8.50 18.46 2.21
N PRO A 43 9.78 18.39 1.85
CA PRO A 43 10.60 17.23 2.18
C PRO A 43 10.67 17.02 3.71
N ASN A 44 10.82 15.77 4.12
CA ASN A 44 10.81 15.29 5.50
C ASN A 44 9.46 15.45 6.24
N THR A 45 8.39 15.79 5.54
CA THR A 45 7.03 15.80 6.11
C THR A 45 6.50 14.38 6.34
N GLY A 46 6.84 13.44 5.43
CA GLY A 46 6.19 12.13 5.39
C GLY A 46 4.77 12.22 4.85
N ILE A 47 4.00 11.16 5.07
CA ILE A 47 2.57 11.12 4.73
C ILE A 47 1.78 11.56 5.97
N ILE A 48 0.83 12.48 5.78
CA ILE A 48 -0.04 12.97 6.87
C ILE A 48 -1.48 12.92 6.40
N PHE A 49 -2.36 12.34 7.21
CA PHE A 49 -3.80 12.44 7.03
C PHE A 49 -4.35 13.56 7.92
N LYS A 50 -5.29 14.33 7.35
CA LYS A 50 -5.99 15.41 8.06
C LYS A 50 -7.50 15.24 7.88
N ARG A 51 -8.22 15.13 9.00
CA ARG A 51 -9.68 15.09 9.07
C ARG A 51 -10.22 16.50 9.08
N SER A 52 -10.57 17.04 7.90
CA SER A 52 -11.05 18.43 7.76
C SER A 52 -12.46 18.66 8.30
N ASP A 53 -13.22 17.59 8.51
CA ASP A 53 -14.52 17.61 9.20
C ASP A 53 -14.38 17.86 10.72
N LEU A 54 -13.16 17.77 11.27
CA LEU A 54 -12.87 18.01 12.68
C LEU A 54 -12.08 19.31 12.87
N LYS A 55 -12.42 20.07 13.91
CA LYS A 55 -11.77 21.38 14.19
C LYS A 55 -10.42 21.26 14.91
N VAL A 56 -10.24 20.21 15.72
CA VAL A 56 -9.05 20.01 16.57
C VAL A 56 -8.61 18.55 16.53
N ASN A 57 -7.35 18.28 16.86
CA ASN A 57 -6.76 16.94 16.97
C ASN A 57 -6.93 16.08 15.70
N ASN A 58 -6.97 16.73 14.56
CA ASN A 58 -7.41 16.18 13.29
C ASN A 58 -6.29 15.62 12.40
N LEU A 59 -5.04 15.63 12.87
CA LEU A 59 -3.90 15.07 12.15
C LEU A 59 -3.62 13.64 12.61
N ILE A 60 -3.44 12.74 11.65
CA ILE A 60 -3.08 11.35 11.89
C ILE A 60 -1.81 11.05 11.08
N TYR A 61 -0.77 10.57 11.77
CA TYR A 61 0.50 10.18 11.17
C TYR A 61 0.51 8.68 10.95
N PRO A 62 0.58 8.19 9.69
CA PRO A 62 0.66 6.77 9.40
C PRO A 62 1.88 6.16 10.08
N ASN A 63 1.62 5.21 10.95
CA ASN A 63 2.65 4.43 11.63
C ASN A 63 2.07 3.06 11.99
N VAL A 64 2.87 2.02 11.88
CA VAL A 64 2.43 0.66 12.21
C VAL A 64 1.91 0.55 13.65
N PHE A 65 2.50 1.31 14.59
CA PHE A 65 2.08 1.34 16.00
C PHE A 65 0.78 2.14 16.24
N ASN A 66 0.38 2.95 15.27
CA ASN A 66 -0.87 3.71 15.28
C ASN A 66 -2.03 2.98 14.60
N VAL A 67 -1.82 1.75 14.12
CA VAL A 67 -2.91 0.91 13.60
C VAL A 67 -3.80 0.51 14.77
N SER A 68 -5.03 1.01 14.77
CA SER A 68 -6.06 0.74 15.78
C SER A 68 -6.95 -0.45 15.43
N SER A 69 -7.04 -0.82 14.16
CA SER A 69 -7.69 -2.03 13.67
C SER A 69 -7.07 -2.46 12.34
N ALA A 70 -6.94 -3.77 12.16
CA ALA A 70 -6.50 -4.41 10.93
C ALA A 70 -7.46 -5.55 10.52
N SER A 71 -8.73 -5.41 10.88
CA SER A 71 -9.82 -6.32 10.51
C SER A 71 -10.57 -5.76 9.32
N TYR A 72 -10.59 -6.50 8.22
CA TYR A 72 -11.20 -6.15 6.92
C TYR A 72 -10.56 -4.99 6.16
N CYS A 73 -9.99 -4.02 6.84
CA CYS A 73 -9.19 -2.92 6.28
C CYS A 73 -8.17 -2.46 7.32
N THR A 74 -7.22 -1.64 6.89
CA THR A 74 -6.28 -1.00 7.80
C THR A 74 -6.84 0.35 8.26
N LYS A 75 -7.02 0.47 9.59
CA LYS A 75 -7.45 1.68 10.28
C LYS A 75 -6.33 2.19 11.16
N ILE A 76 -5.96 3.44 10.99
CA ILE A 76 -4.99 4.16 11.82
C ILE A 76 -5.67 5.18 12.71
N SER A 77 -5.07 5.49 13.85
CA SER A 77 -5.60 6.48 14.79
C SER A 77 -4.47 7.36 15.33
N ASN A 78 -4.83 8.55 15.78
CA ASN A 78 -3.95 9.36 16.62
C ASN A 78 -4.22 9.10 18.11
N GLU A 79 -3.45 9.77 18.96
CA GLU A 79 -3.54 9.69 20.44
C GLU A 79 -4.89 10.17 21.01
N TYR A 80 -5.64 10.96 20.24
CA TYR A 80 -6.96 11.49 20.63
C TYR A 80 -8.11 10.57 20.14
N GLY A 81 -7.81 9.41 19.54
CA GLY A 81 -8.81 8.48 19.04
C GLY A 81 -9.44 8.88 17.69
N VAL A 82 -8.94 9.92 17.02
CA VAL A 82 -9.37 10.27 15.67
C VAL A 82 -8.79 9.26 14.69
N THR A 83 -9.65 8.72 13.81
CA THR A 83 -9.29 7.61 12.93
C THR A 83 -9.43 7.95 11.45
N VAL A 84 -8.65 7.23 10.64
CA VAL A 84 -8.82 7.10 9.19
C VAL A 84 -8.68 5.63 8.83
N SER A 85 -9.55 5.11 7.96
CA SER A 85 -9.60 3.70 7.58
C SER A 85 -9.53 3.49 6.06
N THR A 86 -9.28 2.24 5.66
CA THR A 86 -9.13 1.80 4.27
C THR A 86 -7.99 2.54 3.58
N VAL A 87 -6.85 2.67 4.30
CA VAL A 87 -5.68 3.44 3.84
C VAL A 87 -4.78 2.64 2.90
N GLU A 88 -4.88 1.31 2.91
CA GLU A 88 -3.97 0.36 2.27
C GLU A 88 -3.78 0.59 0.77
N HIS A 89 -4.84 0.83 0.01
CA HIS A 89 -4.76 1.00 -1.45
C HIS A 89 -4.03 2.28 -1.85
N LEU A 90 -4.33 3.40 -1.17
CA LEU A 90 -3.62 4.65 -1.39
C LEU A 90 -2.16 4.54 -0.94
N MET A 91 -1.90 3.96 0.24
CA MET A 91 -0.54 3.75 0.74
C MET A 91 0.29 2.87 -0.20
N ALA A 92 -0.32 1.84 -0.82
CA ALA A 92 0.33 1.01 -1.84
C ALA A 92 0.69 1.80 -3.09
N ALA A 93 -0.21 2.67 -3.57
CA ALA A 93 0.06 3.56 -4.69
C ALA A 93 1.21 4.52 -4.39
N LEU A 94 1.21 5.14 -3.20
CA LEU A 94 2.27 6.05 -2.76
C LEU A 94 3.62 5.33 -2.66
N CYS A 95 3.65 4.15 -2.05
CA CYS A 95 4.86 3.34 -1.92
C CYS A 95 5.44 2.94 -3.27
N GLY A 96 4.60 2.39 -4.15
CA GLY A 96 5.03 1.91 -5.47
C GLY A 96 5.48 3.01 -6.42
N LEU A 97 4.88 4.20 -6.33
CA LEU A 97 5.29 5.39 -7.08
C LEU A 97 6.46 6.14 -6.41
N GLY A 98 6.82 5.76 -5.18
CA GLY A 98 7.91 6.37 -4.42
C GLY A 98 7.62 7.79 -3.97
N ILE A 99 6.38 8.08 -3.57
CA ILE A 99 5.97 9.37 -3.00
C ILE A 99 6.25 9.35 -1.51
N ASP A 100 7.10 10.25 -1.05
CA ASP A 100 7.61 10.27 0.31
C ASP A 100 6.89 11.29 1.20
N ASN A 101 6.38 12.39 0.61
CA ASN A 101 5.79 13.50 1.34
C ASN A 101 4.45 13.90 0.74
N LEU A 102 3.40 13.91 1.55
CA LEU A 102 2.05 14.24 1.09
C LEU A 102 1.14 14.61 2.26
N LEU A 103 0.33 15.65 2.11
CA LEU A 103 -0.79 15.93 2.99
C LEU A 103 -2.08 15.44 2.33
N ILE A 104 -2.80 14.57 3.02
CA ILE A 104 -4.07 13.97 2.59
C ILE A 104 -5.18 14.54 3.46
N ASP A 105 -5.97 15.45 2.91
CA ASP A 105 -7.10 16.09 3.57
C ASP A 105 -8.39 15.37 3.17
N LEU A 106 -9.19 14.94 4.14
CA LEU A 106 -10.44 14.24 3.89
C LEU A 106 -11.51 14.67 4.92
N ASP A 107 -12.76 14.75 4.45
CA ASP A 107 -13.92 15.15 5.25
C ASP A 107 -14.69 13.99 5.85
N SER A 108 -14.09 12.79 5.90
CA SER A 108 -14.68 11.56 6.41
C SER A 108 -13.65 10.67 7.12
N GLU A 109 -14.13 9.71 7.89
CA GLU A 109 -13.31 8.74 8.62
C GLU A 109 -12.76 7.58 7.77
N GLU A 110 -13.13 7.52 6.49
CA GLU A 110 -12.73 6.46 5.58
C GLU A 110 -12.34 7.04 4.22
N LEU A 111 -11.30 6.49 3.59
CA LEU A 111 -10.92 6.86 2.23
C LEU A 111 -11.97 6.38 1.21
N PRO A 112 -12.08 7.06 0.04
CA PRO A 112 -12.96 6.58 -1.02
C PRO A 112 -12.41 5.27 -1.60
N ILE A 113 -13.28 4.28 -1.74
CA ILE A 113 -12.89 2.96 -2.26
C ILE A 113 -12.59 2.97 -3.77
N MET A 114 -13.08 3.97 -4.47
CA MET A 114 -13.03 4.08 -5.92
C MET A 114 -13.61 2.83 -6.61
N ASP A 115 -12.85 2.18 -7.49
CA ASP A 115 -13.24 0.94 -8.16
C ASP A 115 -12.80 -0.34 -7.41
N GLY A 116 -12.34 -0.20 -6.16
CA GLY A 116 -11.83 -1.29 -5.34
C GLY A 116 -10.39 -1.70 -5.60
N SER A 117 -9.69 -0.99 -6.48
CA SER A 117 -8.26 -1.17 -6.78
C SER A 117 -7.46 0.10 -6.44
N ALA A 118 -6.16 0.11 -6.70
CA ALA A 118 -5.34 1.31 -6.60
C ALA A 118 -5.24 2.11 -7.91
N LYS A 119 -5.88 1.65 -9.00
CA LYS A 119 -5.77 2.21 -10.34
C LYS A 119 -6.02 3.72 -10.37
N ASN A 120 -7.17 4.15 -9.86
CA ASN A 120 -7.57 5.57 -9.88
C ASN A 120 -6.57 6.46 -9.13
N PHE A 121 -6.01 5.96 -8.02
CA PHE A 121 -4.99 6.68 -7.27
C PHE A 121 -3.69 6.80 -8.09
N VAL A 122 -3.22 5.70 -8.66
CA VAL A 122 -1.99 5.67 -9.46
C VAL A 122 -2.08 6.59 -10.67
N GLU A 123 -3.14 6.47 -11.47
CA GLU A 123 -3.35 7.30 -12.67
C GLU A 123 -3.39 8.79 -12.31
N SER A 124 -4.12 9.15 -11.25
CA SER A 124 -4.22 10.55 -10.82
C SER A 124 -2.90 11.10 -10.28
N LEU A 125 -2.14 10.28 -9.53
CA LEU A 125 -0.82 10.64 -9.01
C LEU A 125 0.20 10.84 -10.15
N GLU A 126 0.21 9.95 -11.15
CA GLU A 126 1.08 10.08 -12.32
C GLU A 126 0.72 11.32 -13.17
N ASN A 127 -0.59 11.55 -13.40
CA ASN A 127 -1.08 12.70 -14.16
C ASN A 127 -0.81 14.05 -13.48
N SER A 128 -0.75 14.09 -12.13
CA SER A 128 -0.40 15.32 -11.42
C SER A 128 1.05 15.75 -11.62
N GLY A 129 1.91 14.84 -12.06
CA GLY A 129 3.35 15.01 -12.10
C GLY A 129 3.97 15.00 -10.70
N PHE A 130 5.30 14.93 -10.67
CA PHE A 130 6.07 14.84 -9.43
C PHE A 130 7.02 16.01 -9.28
N GLN A 131 7.23 16.42 -8.03
CA GLN A 131 8.27 17.34 -7.62
C GLN A 131 9.30 16.56 -6.79
N ILE A 132 10.55 16.68 -7.17
CA ILE A 132 11.69 16.02 -6.53
C ILE A 132 12.44 17.07 -5.72
N SER A 133 12.71 16.76 -4.44
CA SER A 133 13.47 17.65 -3.55
C SER A 133 14.98 17.42 -3.68
N ASP A 134 15.76 18.19 -2.94
CA ASP A 134 17.19 18.00 -2.72
C ASP A 134 17.50 17.06 -1.54
N GLN A 135 16.47 16.63 -0.80
CA GLN A 135 16.65 15.77 0.38
C GLN A 135 16.69 14.30 -0.03
N PRO A 136 17.68 13.54 0.50
CA PRO A 136 17.81 12.12 0.18
C PRO A 136 16.66 11.30 0.76
N ILE A 137 16.34 10.20 0.10
CA ILE A 137 15.40 9.22 0.65
C ILE A 137 16.06 8.39 1.75
N ARG A 138 15.22 7.96 2.69
CA ARG A 138 15.57 6.95 3.68
C ARG A 138 14.82 5.65 3.38
N ILE A 139 15.49 4.54 3.64
CA ILE A 139 14.91 3.20 3.48
C ILE A 139 15.14 2.38 4.73
N ILE A 140 14.25 1.43 4.98
CA ILE A 140 14.45 0.36 5.94
C ILE A 140 15.08 -0.82 5.18
N LYS A 141 16.26 -1.25 5.61
CA LYS A 141 16.91 -2.48 5.16
C LYS A 141 16.70 -3.55 6.21
N ILE A 142 16.13 -4.69 5.81
CA ILE A 142 15.99 -5.85 6.70
C ILE A 142 17.35 -6.50 6.89
N ASN A 143 17.77 -6.69 8.15
CA ASN A 143 19.06 -7.27 8.51
C ASN A 143 18.96 -8.75 8.90
N LYS A 144 17.87 -9.13 9.56
CA LYS A 144 17.64 -10.50 10.07
C LYS A 144 16.28 -11.01 9.60
N LYS A 145 16.17 -12.33 9.51
CA LYS A 145 14.87 -12.98 9.25
C LYS A 145 13.99 -12.84 10.48
N VAL A 146 12.77 -12.34 10.27
CA VAL A 146 11.71 -12.23 11.27
C VAL A 146 10.46 -12.90 10.72
N THR A 147 9.80 -13.74 11.52
CA THR A 147 8.56 -14.43 11.13
C THR A 147 7.52 -14.24 12.21
N TYR A 148 6.34 -13.79 11.80
CA TYR A 148 5.14 -13.80 12.63
C TYR A 148 4.16 -14.82 12.09
N SER A 149 3.56 -15.63 12.98
CA SER A 149 2.61 -16.68 12.62
C SER A 149 1.38 -16.65 13.54
N GLN A 150 0.22 -16.93 12.95
CA GLN A 150 -1.05 -17.11 13.67
C GLN A 150 -1.80 -18.31 13.07
N GLY A 151 -1.64 -19.47 13.68
CA GLY A 151 -2.08 -20.75 13.12
C GLY A 151 -1.33 -21.05 11.81
N GLU A 152 -2.05 -21.34 10.73
CA GLU A 152 -1.48 -21.59 9.41
C GLU A 152 -1.06 -20.32 8.65
N LYS A 153 -1.50 -19.16 9.14
CA LYS A 153 -1.19 -17.86 8.52
C LYS A 153 0.16 -17.38 8.98
N PHE A 154 0.98 -16.90 8.07
CA PHE A 154 2.26 -16.30 8.43
C PHE A 154 2.69 -15.17 7.49
N ILE A 155 3.60 -14.35 7.99
CA ILE A 155 4.42 -13.43 7.21
C ILE A 155 5.87 -13.53 7.69
N THR A 156 6.78 -13.56 6.72
CA THR A 156 8.24 -13.62 6.97
C THR A 156 8.90 -12.45 6.26
N PHE A 157 9.74 -11.74 6.98
CA PHE A 157 10.61 -10.68 6.50
C PHE A 157 12.04 -11.21 6.45
N GLU A 158 12.72 -11.10 5.33
CA GLU A 158 14.08 -11.61 5.13
C GLU A 158 14.97 -10.55 4.46
N PRO A 159 16.28 -10.54 4.74
CA PRO A 159 17.23 -9.69 4.03
C PRO A 159 17.16 -9.88 2.52
N ASN A 160 17.25 -8.78 1.78
CA ASN A 160 17.50 -8.77 0.34
C ASN A 160 18.59 -7.74 0.03
N LYS A 161 19.31 -7.94 -1.07
CA LYS A 161 20.46 -7.06 -1.40
C LYS A 161 20.03 -5.69 -1.91
N ILE A 162 18.98 -5.65 -2.75
CA ILE A 162 18.73 -4.48 -3.61
C ILE A 162 17.27 -4.17 -3.89
N SER A 163 16.30 -5.00 -3.46
CA SER A 163 14.90 -4.82 -3.87
C SER A 163 13.92 -5.12 -2.74
N LEU A 164 12.66 -4.77 -2.96
CA LEU A 164 11.52 -5.29 -2.20
C LEU A 164 10.83 -6.34 -3.05
N GLU A 165 10.88 -7.60 -2.61
CA GLU A 165 10.17 -8.73 -3.20
C GLU A 165 9.02 -9.12 -2.27
N ILE A 166 7.80 -9.24 -2.79
CA ILE A 166 6.63 -9.74 -2.05
C ILE A 166 6.14 -11.00 -2.76
N ASP A 167 6.20 -12.15 -2.08
CA ASP A 167 5.69 -13.46 -2.49
C ASP A 167 4.47 -13.79 -1.62
N PHE A 168 3.30 -13.81 -2.21
CA PHE A 168 2.05 -13.97 -1.48
C PHE A 168 1.26 -15.16 -1.98
N GLU A 169 0.74 -15.96 -1.04
CA GLU A 169 -0.13 -17.11 -1.31
C GLU A 169 -1.45 -16.92 -0.58
N ILE A 170 -2.55 -17.17 -1.27
CA ILE A 170 -3.89 -17.23 -0.70
C ILE A 170 -4.49 -18.62 -0.90
N LYS A 171 -5.19 -19.11 0.11
CA LYS A 171 -5.87 -20.41 0.13
C LYS A 171 -7.24 -20.29 0.79
N TYR A 172 -8.26 -20.70 0.08
CA TYR A 172 -9.63 -20.69 0.54
C TYR A 172 -10.23 -22.08 0.34
N LYS A 173 -10.65 -22.74 1.43
CA LYS A 173 -11.20 -24.11 1.39
C LYS A 173 -12.50 -24.18 0.58
N GLN A 174 -13.32 -23.10 0.63
CA GLN A 174 -14.64 -23.06 0.02
C GLN A 174 -14.65 -22.51 -1.42
N CYS A 175 -13.53 -21.96 -1.89
CA CYS A 175 -13.46 -21.25 -3.17
C CYS A 175 -12.08 -21.48 -3.82
N SER A 176 -11.98 -22.52 -4.67
CA SER A 176 -10.71 -22.93 -5.24
C SER A 176 -10.13 -21.93 -6.24
N ILE A 177 -10.96 -21.12 -6.90
CA ILE A 177 -10.49 -20.06 -7.82
C ILE A 177 -9.64 -19.01 -7.09
N LEU A 178 -9.84 -18.85 -5.79
CA LEU A 178 -9.03 -17.98 -4.94
C LEU A 178 -7.68 -18.58 -4.56
N ASN A 179 -7.43 -19.88 -4.81
CA ASN A 179 -6.16 -20.50 -4.46
C ASN A 179 -5.10 -20.07 -5.48
N GLN A 180 -4.40 -19.02 -5.13
CA GLN A 180 -3.42 -18.38 -6.01
C GLN A 180 -2.13 -18.07 -5.23
N ARG A 181 -1.02 -18.06 -5.97
CA ARG A 181 0.26 -17.54 -5.49
C ARG A 181 0.89 -16.70 -6.59
N ASN A 182 1.41 -15.55 -6.22
CA ASN A 182 2.18 -14.71 -7.12
C ASN A 182 3.26 -13.96 -6.34
N LYS A 183 4.25 -13.48 -7.11
CA LYS A 183 5.39 -12.74 -6.60
C LYS A 183 5.61 -11.49 -7.44
N LYS A 184 5.92 -10.38 -6.78
CA LYS A 184 6.27 -9.11 -7.41
C LYS A 184 7.55 -8.54 -6.80
N ASN A 185 8.42 -8.04 -7.66
CA ASN A 185 9.52 -7.18 -7.27
C ASN A 185 9.07 -5.72 -7.44
N ILE A 186 8.84 -5.05 -6.32
CA ILE A 186 8.19 -3.73 -6.32
C ILE A 186 9.01 -2.66 -7.05
N TYR A 187 10.35 -2.78 -7.03
CA TYR A 187 11.22 -1.77 -7.64
C TYR A 187 11.62 -2.10 -9.09
N MET A 188 11.34 -3.31 -9.57
CA MET A 188 11.81 -3.76 -10.89
C MET A 188 10.68 -4.14 -11.85
N ASP A 189 9.60 -4.75 -11.34
CA ASP A 189 8.53 -5.25 -12.20
C ASP A 189 7.58 -4.13 -12.66
N ASP A 190 6.85 -4.40 -13.71
CA ASP A 190 5.63 -3.66 -14.02
C ASP A 190 4.55 -4.03 -12.99
N LEU A 191 4.05 -3.03 -12.30
CA LEU A 191 3.05 -3.17 -11.25
C LEU A 191 1.61 -2.91 -11.74
N SER A 192 1.41 -2.67 -13.02
CA SER A 192 0.10 -2.31 -13.59
C SER A 192 -0.99 -3.32 -13.23
N ASP A 193 -0.70 -4.63 -13.39
CA ASP A 193 -1.63 -5.69 -13.01
C ASP A 193 -1.99 -5.66 -11.52
N MET A 194 -1.00 -5.38 -10.65
CA MET A 194 -1.21 -5.28 -9.21
C MET A 194 -2.08 -4.07 -8.87
N TYR A 195 -1.77 -2.89 -9.44
CA TYR A 195 -2.55 -1.69 -9.20
C TYR A 195 -3.98 -1.77 -9.71
N ASN A 196 -4.21 -2.53 -10.79
CA ASN A 196 -5.52 -2.77 -11.38
C ASN A 196 -6.34 -3.86 -10.68
N SER A 197 -5.76 -4.59 -9.73
CA SER A 197 -6.42 -5.70 -9.03
C SER A 197 -7.39 -5.19 -7.98
N ARG A 198 -8.66 -5.60 -8.10
CA ARG A 198 -9.76 -5.18 -7.23
C ARG A 198 -9.82 -6.00 -5.94
N THR A 199 -10.32 -5.39 -4.88
CA THR A 199 -10.71 -6.10 -3.66
C THR A 199 -11.81 -7.11 -3.96
N PHE A 200 -11.94 -8.13 -3.11
CA PHE A 200 -12.89 -9.21 -3.29
C PHE A 200 -13.43 -9.73 -1.95
N CYS A 201 -14.62 -10.31 -2.01
CA CYS A 201 -15.23 -10.99 -0.86
C CYS A 201 -16.06 -12.19 -1.30
N LEU A 202 -16.33 -13.09 -0.36
CA LEU A 202 -17.29 -14.16 -0.56
C LEU A 202 -18.71 -13.61 -0.35
N PHE A 203 -19.66 -14.08 -1.16
CA PHE A 203 -21.07 -13.67 -1.07
C PHE A 203 -21.65 -13.91 0.33
N GLU A 204 -21.29 -15.02 0.94
CA GLU A 204 -21.73 -15.42 2.28
C GLU A 204 -21.24 -14.46 3.38
N ASP A 205 -20.17 -13.72 3.12
CA ASP A 205 -19.62 -12.75 4.07
C ASP A 205 -20.25 -11.37 3.92
N VAL A 206 -20.83 -11.04 2.76
CA VAL A 206 -21.46 -9.72 2.51
C VAL A 206 -22.54 -9.41 3.54
N GLU A 207 -23.47 -10.35 3.78
CA GLU A 207 -24.54 -10.15 4.77
C GLU A 207 -24.00 -10.05 6.20
N LYS A 208 -22.98 -10.86 6.54
CA LYS A 208 -22.33 -10.79 7.85
C LYS A 208 -21.69 -9.44 8.08
N LEU A 209 -20.97 -8.93 7.08
CA LEU A 209 -20.34 -7.61 7.13
C LEU A 209 -21.38 -6.51 7.29
N LYS A 210 -22.47 -6.54 6.53
CA LYS A 210 -23.56 -5.56 6.65
C LYS A 210 -24.22 -5.57 8.01
N LYS A 211 -24.43 -6.75 8.62
CA LYS A 211 -25.01 -6.88 9.98
C LYS A 211 -24.14 -6.23 11.07
N ILE A 212 -22.84 -6.19 10.89
CA ILE A 212 -21.91 -5.52 11.83
C ILE A 212 -21.54 -4.09 11.41
N GLY A 213 -22.31 -3.51 10.46
CA GLY A 213 -22.14 -2.12 10.04
C GLY A 213 -20.98 -1.88 9.04
N LEU A 214 -20.43 -2.95 8.45
CA LEU A 214 -19.39 -2.86 7.42
C LEU A 214 -19.97 -3.09 6.01
N ALA A 215 -19.17 -2.82 4.98
CA ALA A 215 -19.54 -2.97 3.56
C ALA A 215 -20.83 -2.23 3.15
N GLN A 216 -21.15 -1.11 3.83
CA GLN A 216 -22.35 -0.31 3.54
C GLN A 216 -22.27 0.39 2.18
N GLY A 217 -21.07 0.70 1.68
CA GLY A 217 -20.80 1.27 0.35
C GLY A 217 -20.38 0.22 -0.68
N GLY A 218 -20.35 -1.07 -0.31
CA GLY A 218 -19.93 -2.16 -1.19
C GLY A 218 -20.93 -2.44 -2.31
N SER A 219 -20.44 -2.56 -3.54
CA SER A 219 -21.20 -2.91 -4.74
C SER A 219 -20.36 -3.78 -5.67
N LEU A 220 -21.01 -4.32 -6.72
CA LEU A 220 -20.28 -5.06 -7.77
C LEU A 220 -19.35 -4.16 -8.62
N ASP A 221 -19.46 -2.83 -8.50
CA ASP A 221 -18.58 -1.88 -9.19
C ASP A 221 -17.26 -1.66 -8.44
N ASN A 222 -17.21 -1.94 -7.14
CA ASN A 222 -16.04 -1.66 -6.30
C ASN A 222 -15.50 -2.88 -5.52
N ALA A 223 -16.05 -4.07 -5.75
CA ALA A 223 -15.53 -5.32 -5.20
C ALA A 223 -15.90 -6.50 -6.09
N ILE A 224 -15.00 -7.47 -6.19
CA ILE A 224 -15.33 -8.75 -6.81
C ILE A 224 -16.05 -9.61 -5.79
N VAL A 225 -17.25 -10.08 -6.11
CA VAL A 225 -18.05 -10.93 -5.23
C VAL A 225 -18.12 -12.35 -5.79
N LEU A 226 -17.76 -13.33 -4.98
CA LEU A 226 -17.75 -14.74 -5.37
C LEU A 226 -18.81 -15.54 -4.58
N LYS A 227 -19.53 -16.40 -5.29
CA LYS A 227 -20.41 -17.41 -4.70
C LYS A 227 -19.90 -18.79 -5.11
N GLY A 228 -19.31 -19.51 -4.15
CA GLY A 228 -18.52 -20.69 -4.49
C GLY A 228 -17.37 -20.31 -5.43
N ASN A 229 -17.30 -20.93 -6.61
CA ASN A 229 -16.31 -20.62 -7.65
C ASN A 229 -16.84 -19.68 -8.75
N GLU A 230 -18.03 -19.12 -8.61
CA GLU A 230 -18.64 -18.22 -9.57
C GLU A 230 -18.42 -16.76 -9.17
N ILE A 231 -17.99 -15.94 -10.15
CA ILE A 231 -17.86 -14.50 -10.01
C ILE A 231 -19.19 -13.86 -10.38
N LEU A 232 -19.80 -13.10 -9.47
CA LEU A 232 -21.10 -12.47 -9.67
C LEU A 232 -21.05 -11.17 -10.47
N ASN A 233 -19.87 -10.56 -10.60
CA ASN A 233 -19.67 -9.34 -11.36
C ASN A 233 -19.83 -9.62 -12.87
N SER A 234 -20.42 -8.69 -13.61
CA SER A 234 -20.52 -8.74 -15.08
C SER A 234 -19.16 -8.54 -15.75
N GLU A 235 -18.28 -7.73 -15.15
CA GLU A 235 -16.92 -7.52 -15.61
C GLU A 235 -16.04 -8.74 -15.26
N LYS A 236 -15.31 -9.26 -16.24
CA LYS A 236 -14.34 -10.35 -16.05
C LYS A 236 -13.18 -9.91 -15.17
N LEU A 237 -12.38 -10.87 -14.71
CA LEU A 237 -11.10 -10.58 -14.05
C LEU A 237 -10.21 -9.76 -14.99
N ARG A 238 -9.59 -8.72 -14.43
CA ARG A 238 -8.68 -7.82 -15.15
C ARG A 238 -7.33 -8.47 -15.46
N ASN A 239 -6.94 -9.45 -14.64
CA ASN A 239 -5.77 -10.27 -14.89
C ASN A 239 -5.93 -11.65 -14.22
N LYS A 240 -5.13 -12.62 -14.65
CA LYS A 240 -5.18 -14.01 -14.17
C LYS A 240 -4.99 -14.15 -12.66
N TYR A 241 -4.20 -13.29 -12.07
CA TYR A 241 -3.79 -13.33 -10.66
C TYR A 241 -4.46 -12.20 -9.85
N GLU A 242 -5.60 -11.69 -10.28
CA GLU A 242 -6.22 -10.49 -9.69
C GLU A 242 -6.40 -10.61 -8.18
N PHE A 243 -6.83 -11.75 -7.67
CA PHE A 243 -7.06 -11.95 -6.23
C PHE A 243 -5.77 -11.88 -5.41
N VAL A 244 -4.74 -12.62 -5.82
CA VAL A 244 -3.46 -12.59 -5.08
C VAL A 244 -2.68 -11.30 -5.32
N ASN A 245 -2.79 -10.69 -6.51
CA ASN A 245 -2.19 -9.39 -6.79
C ASN A 245 -2.81 -8.30 -5.90
N HIS A 246 -4.12 -8.37 -5.63
CA HIS A 246 -4.75 -7.47 -4.67
C HIS A 246 -4.18 -7.69 -3.26
N LYS A 247 -3.92 -8.92 -2.83
CA LYS A 247 -3.27 -9.18 -1.53
C LYS A 247 -1.81 -8.70 -1.47
N ILE A 248 -1.10 -8.70 -2.59
CA ILE A 248 0.23 -8.08 -2.70
C ILE A 248 0.11 -6.55 -2.58
N LEU A 249 -0.90 -5.95 -3.22
CA LEU A 249 -1.22 -4.52 -3.10
C LEU A 249 -1.48 -4.14 -1.63
N ASP A 250 -2.40 -4.84 -0.95
CA ASP A 250 -2.72 -4.65 0.46
C ASP A 250 -1.46 -4.72 1.33
N CYS A 251 -0.67 -5.77 1.14
CA CYS A 251 0.58 -5.98 1.86
C CYS A 251 1.56 -4.81 1.65
N LEU A 252 1.69 -4.32 0.41
CA LEU A 252 2.55 -3.18 0.08
C LEU A 252 2.12 -1.90 0.81
N GLY A 253 0.82 -1.63 0.85
CA GLY A 253 0.27 -0.47 1.57
C GLY A 253 0.47 -0.57 3.08
N ASP A 254 0.19 -1.74 3.65
CA ASP A 254 0.33 -2.00 5.07
C ASP A 254 1.79 -1.89 5.55
N ILE A 255 2.76 -2.43 4.79
CA ILE A 255 4.17 -2.32 5.17
C ILE A 255 4.74 -0.91 4.99
N TYR A 256 4.12 -0.07 4.16
CA TYR A 256 4.53 1.34 4.04
C TYR A 256 4.22 2.15 5.31
N LEU A 257 3.39 1.62 6.21
CA LEU A 257 3.20 2.15 7.57
C LEU A 257 4.46 2.04 8.46
N ALA A 258 5.52 1.39 7.98
CA ALA A 258 6.86 1.49 8.59
C ALA A 258 7.46 2.91 8.51
N GLY A 259 6.85 3.80 7.70
CA GLY A 259 7.29 5.19 7.51
C GLY A 259 8.35 5.39 6.42
N TYR A 260 8.96 4.32 5.94
CA TYR A 260 9.95 4.33 4.86
C TYR A 260 9.75 3.14 3.92
N ARG A 261 10.25 3.26 2.70
CA ARG A 261 10.33 2.14 1.76
C ARG A 261 11.27 1.06 2.31
N ILE A 262 10.93 -0.21 2.08
CA ILE A 262 11.68 -1.35 2.60
C ILE A 262 12.52 -1.99 1.50
N VAL A 263 13.75 -2.38 1.84
CA VAL A 263 14.58 -3.32 1.06
C VAL A 263 14.62 -4.63 1.81
N GLY A 264 14.08 -5.67 1.19
CA GLY A 264 13.92 -6.99 1.80
C GLY A 264 13.12 -7.93 0.92
N LYS A 265 12.90 -9.14 1.42
CA LYS A 265 11.97 -10.11 0.86
C LYS A 265 10.87 -10.39 1.88
N ILE A 266 9.64 -10.37 1.42
CA ILE A 266 8.45 -10.68 2.22
C ILE A 266 7.79 -11.91 1.63
N THR A 267 7.55 -12.91 2.46
CA THR A 267 6.79 -14.10 2.09
C THR A 267 5.59 -14.22 3.01
N SER A 268 4.39 -14.31 2.46
CA SER A 268 3.16 -14.46 3.25
C SER A 268 2.29 -15.58 2.69
N SER A 269 1.74 -16.39 3.57
CA SER A 269 0.72 -17.39 3.23
C SER A 269 -0.52 -17.14 4.06
N GLN A 270 -1.67 -17.05 3.36
CA GLN A 270 -3.00 -16.80 3.95
C GLN A 270 -3.04 -15.56 4.87
N GLY A 271 -2.09 -14.64 4.72
CA GLY A 271 -2.00 -13.40 5.48
C GLY A 271 -3.14 -12.43 5.13
N GLY A 272 -3.12 -11.30 5.82
CA GLY A 272 -4.01 -10.16 5.63
C GLY A 272 -3.52 -9.03 6.53
N HIS A 273 -4.25 -7.93 6.60
CA HIS A 273 -3.84 -6.73 7.32
C HIS A 273 -3.36 -7.00 8.76
N ASN A 274 -4.07 -7.86 9.50
CA ASN A 274 -3.69 -8.18 10.89
C ASN A 274 -2.33 -8.90 10.97
N VAL A 275 -2.11 -9.92 10.13
CA VAL A 275 -0.84 -10.68 10.11
C VAL A 275 0.30 -9.79 9.63
N THR A 276 0.06 -8.94 8.63
CA THR A 276 1.03 -7.97 8.12
C THR A 276 1.38 -6.93 9.20
N ASN A 277 0.38 -6.37 9.89
CA ASN A 277 0.60 -5.40 10.95
C ASN A 277 1.40 -5.98 12.11
N LEU A 278 1.00 -7.15 12.63
CA LEU A 278 1.69 -7.78 13.75
C LEU A 278 3.11 -8.22 13.37
N GLY A 279 3.31 -8.75 12.16
CA GLY A 279 4.64 -9.09 11.65
C GLY A 279 5.54 -7.87 11.46
N LEU A 280 4.98 -6.75 10.97
CA LEU A 280 5.73 -5.50 10.84
C LEU A 280 6.11 -4.90 12.20
N ARG A 281 5.21 -4.97 13.20
CA ARG A 281 5.53 -4.59 14.59
C ARG A 281 6.65 -5.45 15.14
N GLU A 282 6.63 -6.76 14.92
CA GLU A 282 7.68 -7.68 15.35
C GLU A 282 9.03 -7.33 14.68
N LEU A 283 9.03 -7.05 13.38
CA LEU A 283 10.22 -6.58 12.65
C LEU A 283 10.80 -5.32 13.31
N LEU A 284 9.95 -4.33 13.60
CA LEU A 284 10.38 -3.00 14.07
C LEU A 284 10.56 -2.92 15.60
N SER A 285 10.22 -3.98 16.35
CA SER A 285 10.38 -4.02 17.81
C SER A 285 11.84 -4.12 18.26
N ASN A 286 12.74 -4.60 17.39
CA ASN A 286 14.16 -4.78 17.71
C ASN A 286 15.04 -4.15 16.61
N ASN A 287 15.87 -3.19 17.01
CA ASN A 287 16.79 -2.47 16.12
C ASN A 287 17.82 -3.37 15.41
N ASP A 288 18.06 -4.58 15.91
CA ASP A 288 18.93 -5.56 15.25
C ASP A 288 18.31 -6.13 13.96
N ASN A 289 16.97 -6.12 13.86
CA ASN A 289 16.25 -6.70 12.74
C ASN A 289 16.35 -5.86 11.46
N PHE A 290 16.60 -4.55 11.59
CA PHE A 290 16.61 -3.62 10.48
C PHE A 290 17.62 -2.48 10.67
N SER A 291 17.88 -1.75 9.61
CA SER A 291 18.64 -0.50 9.64
C SER A 291 17.93 0.55 8.80
N ILE A 292 17.89 1.79 9.26
CA ILE A 292 17.46 2.92 8.46
C ILE A 292 18.69 3.48 7.75
N ILE A 293 18.68 3.48 6.43
CA ILE A 293 19.78 3.90 5.59
C ILE A 293 19.34 5.10 4.76
N GLU A 294 20.11 6.18 4.83
CA GLU A 294 19.99 7.31 3.90
C GLU A 294 20.75 6.98 2.61
N LEU A 295 20.04 7.01 1.47
CA LEU A 295 20.65 6.66 0.20
C LEU A 295 21.48 7.83 -0.32
N LYS A 296 22.80 7.66 -0.28
CA LYS A 296 23.78 8.54 -0.92
C LYS A 296 24.39 7.81 -2.11
N GLU A 297 24.95 8.55 -3.07
CA GLU A 297 25.54 7.99 -4.33
C GLU A 297 26.40 6.74 -4.13
N LYS A 298 27.11 6.62 -3.00
CA LYS A 298 27.98 5.48 -2.69
C LYS A 298 27.27 4.20 -2.28
N ASN A 299 25.97 4.26 -1.95
CA ASN A 299 25.23 3.14 -1.33
C ASN A 299 23.98 2.73 -2.12
N ILE A 300 23.88 3.15 -3.39
CA ILE A 300 22.67 2.93 -4.19
C ILE A 300 22.54 1.46 -4.59
N PRO A 301 21.43 0.80 -4.25
CA PRO A 301 21.12 -0.49 -4.84
C PRO A 301 20.97 -0.36 -6.36
N HIS A 302 21.63 -1.22 -7.11
CA HIS A 302 21.64 -1.20 -8.58
C HIS A 302 20.24 -1.19 -9.21
N SER A 303 19.25 -1.80 -8.55
CA SER A 303 17.84 -1.82 -8.97
C SER A 303 17.16 -0.45 -8.97
N PHE A 304 17.57 0.48 -8.11
CA PHE A 304 17.08 1.86 -8.15
C PHE A 304 17.58 2.63 -9.38
N LEU A 305 18.64 2.17 -10.01
CA LEU A 305 19.25 2.78 -11.19
C LEU A 305 18.59 2.34 -12.49
N ILE A 306 18.11 1.09 -12.59
CA ILE A 306 17.65 0.47 -13.84
C ILE A 306 16.30 1.01 -14.32
N LYS A 307 15.32 1.26 -13.42
CA LYS A 307 13.97 1.73 -13.81
C LYS A 307 13.94 3.07 -14.55
N ASN A 308 14.97 3.89 -14.43
CA ASN A 308 15.00 5.23 -15.04
C ASN A 308 15.72 5.29 -16.40
N THR A 309 16.47 4.27 -16.77
CA THR A 309 17.06 4.17 -18.12
C THR A 309 16.04 3.76 -19.17
N LEU A 310 14.99 3.03 -18.79
CA LEU A 310 13.96 2.54 -19.71
C LEU A 310 12.86 3.59 -20.02
N LYS A 311 12.64 4.59 -19.15
CA LYS A 311 11.65 5.66 -19.38
C LYS A 311 12.19 6.88 -20.12
N SER A 312 13.51 7.00 -20.33
CA SER A 312 14.13 8.11 -21.08
C SER A 312 14.40 7.80 -22.55
N SER A 313 14.02 6.62 -23.03
CA SER A 313 14.20 6.16 -24.42
C SER A 313 12.88 5.86 -25.14
N ALA A 314 11.75 6.38 -24.64
CA ALA A 314 10.43 6.32 -25.31
C ALA A 314 9.89 7.73 -25.58
#